data_414572971d1258a09f45263d7148c2ee
#
_entry.id   414572971d1258a09f45263d7148c2ee
#
_cell.length_a   1.000
_cell.length_b   1.000
_cell.length_c   1.000
_cell.angle_alpha   90.00
_cell.angle_beta   90.00
_cell.angle_gamma   90.00
#
_symmetry.space_group_name_H-M   'P 1'
#
loop_
_entity.id
_entity.type
_entity.pdbx_description
1 polymer ?
#
loop_
_entity_poly.entity_id
_entity_poly.type
_entity_poly.pdbx_seq_one_letter_code
_entity_poly.pdbx_strand_id
1 'polypeptide(L)' 'MTTKEEFDEMWNNCTEDVKKIRLTSGDCVFATRYIIILSSVDLIGNDWHIGVFDFKNIKGIECD' A
#
# COMPACT_ATOMS: atom_id res chain seq x y z
N MET A 1 -0.37 14.07 -0.46
CA MET A 1 -0.06 13.07 0.57
C MET A 1 -1.24 12.11 0.69
N THR A 2 -0.95 10.81 0.69
CA THR A 2 -2.00 9.79 0.77
C THR A 2 -2.51 9.67 2.21
N THR A 3 -3.83 9.70 2.37
CA THR A 3 -4.44 9.47 3.68
C THR A 3 -4.88 8.01 3.78
N LYS A 4 -5.26 7.60 4.99
CA LYS A 4 -5.77 6.25 5.23
C LYS A 4 -7.01 5.99 4.34
N GLU A 5 -7.91 6.95 4.27
CA GLU A 5 -9.14 6.82 3.50
C GLU A 5 -8.85 6.72 2.01
N GLU A 6 -7.91 7.52 1.51
CA GLU A 6 -7.50 7.45 0.13
C GLU A 6 -6.84 6.12 -0.20
N PHE A 7 -6.02 5.62 0.73
CA PHE A 7 -5.37 4.33 0.55
C PHE A 7 -6.39 3.20 0.47
N ASP A 8 -7.35 3.19 1.40
CA ASP A 8 -8.41 2.19 1.40
C ASP A 8 -9.22 2.21 0.10
N GLU A 9 -9.55 3.41 -0.36
CA GLU A 9 -10.30 3.56 -1.60
C GLU A 9 -9.52 3.04 -2.80
N MET A 10 -8.25 3.41 -2.91
CA MET A 10 -7.40 2.94 -4.00
C MET A 10 -7.24 1.42 -3.97
N TRP A 11 -7.08 0.87 -2.77
CA TRP A 11 -6.95 -0.57 -2.61
C TRP A 11 -8.20 -1.30 -3.09
N ASN A 12 -9.36 -0.82 -2.66
CA ASN A 12 -10.64 -1.46 -3.00
C ASN A 12 -11.00 -1.31 -4.48
N ASN A 13 -10.51 -0.26 -5.12
CA ASN A 13 -10.74 -0.04 -6.55
C ASN A 13 -9.83 -0.88 -7.42
N CYS A 14 -8.77 -1.44 -6.87
CA CYS A 14 -7.86 -2.31 -7.59
C CYS A 14 -8.31 -3.76 -7.47
N THR A 15 -8.60 -4.40 -8.60
CA THR A 15 -9.10 -5.78 -8.61
C THR A 15 -7.99 -6.81 -8.71
N GLU A 16 -6.75 -6.38 -8.86
CA GLU A 16 -5.62 -7.30 -8.93
C GLU A 16 -5.34 -7.94 -7.57
N ASP A 17 -4.93 -9.22 -7.58
CA ASP A 17 -4.59 -9.92 -6.34
C ASP A 17 -3.33 -9.34 -5.70
N VAL A 18 -2.36 -8.99 -6.52
CA VAL A 18 -1.13 -8.35 -6.06
C VAL A 18 -1.16 -6.89 -6.49
N LYS A 19 -1.13 -5.99 -5.52
CA LYS A 19 -1.24 -4.55 -5.77
C LYS A 19 0.13 -3.91 -5.68
N LYS A 20 0.42 -3.05 -6.63
CA LYS A 20 1.68 -2.33 -6.70
C LYS A 20 1.56 -1.01 -5.96
N ILE A 21 2.27 -0.90 -4.85
CA ILE A 21 2.25 0.31 -4.03
C ILE A 21 3.46 1.15 -4.40
N ARG A 22 3.19 2.38 -4.88
CA ARG A 22 4.25 3.31 -5.26
C ARG A 22 4.60 4.18 -4.06
N LEU A 23 5.89 4.25 -3.74
CA LEU A 23 6.39 5.07 -2.64
C LEU A 23 6.87 6.42 -3.17
N THR A 24 6.91 7.42 -2.28
CA THR A 24 7.36 8.76 -2.65
C THR A 24 8.85 8.80 -3.03
N SER A 25 9.61 7.81 -2.60
CA SER A 25 11.03 7.69 -2.96
C SER A 25 11.23 7.23 -4.41
N GLY A 26 10.18 6.78 -5.08
CA GLY A 26 10.27 6.23 -6.43
C GLY A 26 10.28 4.72 -6.48
N ASP A 27 10.49 4.09 -5.34
CA ASP A 27 10.42 2.63 -5.24
C ASP A 27 8.98 2.15 -5.25
N CYS A 28 8.79 0.87 -5.48
CA CYS A 28 7.47 0.27 -5.36
C CYS A 28 7.58 -1.09 -4.67
N VAL A 29 6.49 -1.47 -4.01
CA VAL A 29 6.39 -2.76 -3.33
C VAL A 29 5.10 -3.44 -3.79
N PHE A 30 5.09 -4.76 -3.73
CA PHE A 30 3.94 -5.57 -4.16
C PHE A 30 3.34 -6.24 -2.93
N ALA A 31 2.08 -5.92 -2.66
CA ALA A 31 1.39 -6.42 -1.49
C ALA A 31 0.09 -7.12 -1.87
N THR A 32 -0.28 -8.13 -1.09
CA THR A 32 -1.55 -8.85 -1.26
C THR A 32 -2.56 -8.47 -0.18
N ARG A 33 -2.11 -7.93 0.94
CA ARG A 33 -2.98 -7.45 2.01
C ARG A 33 -2.25 -6.41 2.84
N TYR A 34 -3.00 -5.75 3.72
CA TYR A 34 -2.44 -4.71 4.58
C TYR A 34 -3.18 -4.66 5.91
N ILE A 35 -2.51 -4.08 6.90
CA ILE A 35 -3.08 -3.82 8.21
C ILE A 35 -2.77 -2.37 8.56
N ILE A 36 -3.79 -1.62 8.97
CA ILE A 36 -3.60 -0.22 9.37
C ILE A 36 -3.12 -0.17 10.81
N ILE A 37 -2.04 0.57 11.05
CA ILE A 37 -1.47 0.78 12.38
C ILE A 37 -1.29 2.29 12.58
N LEU A 38 -2.21 2.93 13.29
CA LEU A 38 -2.17 4.38 13.53
C LEU A 38 -2.08 5.16 12.21
N SER A 39 -0.98 5.88 11.97
CA SER A 39 -0.77 6.65 10.73
C SER A 39 0.08 5.90 9.73
N SER A 40 0.23 4.59 9.90
CA SER A 40 1.07 3.75 9.08
C SER A 40 0.29 2.57 8.55
N VAL A 41 0.85 1.90 7.56
CA VAL A 41 0.26 0.68 7.02
C VAL A 41 1.32 -0.40 6.98
N ASP A 42 0.95 -1.59 7.46
CA ASP A 42 1.78 -2.78 7.40
C ASP A 42 1.41 -3.54 6.13
N LEU A 43 2.34 -3.63 5.19
CA LEU A 43 2.11 -4.29 3.90
C LEU A 43 2.62 -5.73 3.96
N ILE A 44 1.81 -6.63 3.46
CA ILE A 44 2.06 -8.06 3.54
C ILE A 44 1.99 -8.66 2.13
N GLY A 45 3.03 -9.39 1.75
CA GLY A 45 3.07 -10.13 0.49
C GLY A 45 2.51 -11.52 0.65
N ASN A 46 2.73 -12.38 -0.36
CA ASN A 46 2.18 -13.74 -0.33
C ASN A 46 2.71 -14.58 0.82
N ASP A 47 4.02 -14.57 1.02
CA ASP A 47 4.66 -15.45 1.98
C ASP A 47 5.49 -14.69 3.01
N TRP A 48 5.47 -13.37 2.97
CA TRP A 48 6.33 -12.60 3.87
C TRP A 48 5.70 -11.26 4.23
N HIS A 49 6.20 -10.75 5.34
CA HIS A 49 5.92 -9.40 5.81
C HIS A 49 6.84 -8.44 5.06
N ILE A 50 6.27 -7.48 4.36
CA ILE A 50 7.05 -6.53 3.56
C ILE A 50 7.63 -5.46 4.46
N GLY A 51 6.78 -4.81 5.26
CA GLY A 51 7.22 -3.77 6.18
C GLY A 51 6.11 -2.80 6.51
N VAL A 52 6.43 -1.86 7.40
CA VAL A 52 5.51 -0.82 7.83
C VAL A 52 5.92 0.49 7.18
N PHE A 53 4.97 1.16 6.56
CA PHE A 53 5.21 2.43 5.86
C PHE A 53 4.25 3.49 6.35
N ASP A 54 4.75 4.69 6.60
CA ASP A 54 3.89 5.82 6.92
C ASP A 54 3.10 6.22 5.68
N PHE A 55 1.84 6.62 5.86
CA PHE A 55 1.03 7.04 4.73
C PHE A 55 1.63 8.19 3.95
N LYS A 56 2.37 9.07 4.62
CA LYS A 56 3.05 10.18 3.96
C LYS A 56 4.10 9.73 2.94
N ASN A 57 4.59 8.50 3.08
CA ASN A 57 5.59 7.93 2.18
C ASN A 57 4.98 7.12 1.06
N ILE A 58 3.67 7.03 1.01
CA ILE A 58 2.95 6.30 -0.03
C ILE A 58 2.41 7.30 -1.05
N LYS A 59 2.80 7.15 -2.30
CA LYS A 59 2.32 7.99 -3.39
C LYS A 59 0.96 7.53 -3.89
N GLY A 60 0.77 6.22 -3.97
CA GLY A 60 -0.48 5.67 -4.45
C GLY A 60 -0.37 4.18 -4.74
N ILE A 61 -1.46 3.62 -5.26
CA ILE A 61 -1.51 2.23 -5.69
C ILE A 61 -1.71 2.23 -7.20
N GLU A 62 -0.80 1.55 -7.91
CA GLU A 62 -0.91 1.39 -9.35
C GLU A 62 -1.61 0.06 -9.64
N CYS A 63 -2.66 0.14 -10.43
CA CYS A 63 -3.46 -1.02 -10.80
C CYS A 63 -3.60 -1.05 -12.31
N ASP A 64 -3.29 -2.18 -12.89
CA ASP A 64 -3.39 -2.36 -14.35
C ASP A 64 -4.84 -2.53 -14.81
#